data_447d6f0f0aafe0133667d601634bfa78
#
_entry.id   447d6f0f0aafe0133667d601634bfa78
#
_cell.length_a   1.000
_cell.length_b   1.000
_cell.length_c   1.000
_cell.angle_alpha   90.00
_cell.angle_beta   90.00
_cell.angle_gamma   90.00
#
_symmetry.space_group_name_H-M   'P 1'
#
loop_
_entity.id
_entity.type
_entity.pdbx_description
1 polymer ?
#
loop_
_entity_poly.entity_id
_entity_poly.type
_entity_poly.pdbx_seq_one_letter_code
_entity_poly.pdbx_strand_id
1 'polypeptide(L)'
;MYKRQVLYKSNKRKDGSYPVCLRVSKKGKLKYIDLKLSSLEGQWNEDTCRFKNDKRVNPNYELYNGLLSHYEDRKNTILRKFLEERVDWTLNQFESEFLGMSRQGKVYDYFMRQVENLKATKHIGNAKVYERTLRMLAKYDPKIKERVFSELDIKYINRFNLEMEKDGCCGNTRKYYLKTLRAVMNRAIKEHEASSKTYPFGKNGFEIGCLEEETEKRYLQPKDLELLKNSPQTNFVLERARMLFLFSYYCYG
;
A
#
# COMPACT_ATOMS: atom_id res chain seq x y z
N MET A 1 -28.05 0.64 15.45
CA MET A 1 -26.63 1.08 15.49
C MET A 1 -26.59 2.46 16.13
N TYR A 2 -25.76 2.62 17.20
CA TYR A 2 -25.66 3.86 17.96
C TYR A 2 -24.23 4.40 17.89
N LYS A 3 -24.08 5.71 17.67
CA LYS A 3 -22.78 6.38 17.53
C LYS A 3 -22.86 7.78 18.10
N ARG A 4 -22.06 8.07 19.12
CA ARG A 4 -21.88 9.42 19.65
C ARG A 4 -20.47 9.62 20.20
N GLN A 5 -20.06 10.86 20.33
CA GLN A 5 -18.87 11.22 21.09
C GLN A 5 -19.21 11.12 22.59
N VAL A 6 -18.27 10.59 23.37
CA VAL A 6 -18.45 10.39 24.80
C VAL A 6 -17.15 10.68 25.54
N LEU A 7 -17.28 11.14 26.77
CA LEU A 7 -16.16 11.17 27.71
C LEU A 7 -15.95 9.77 28.27
N TYR A 8 -14.77 9.16 28.03
CA TYR A 8 -14.50 7.79 28.43
C TYR A 8 -13.96 7.74 29.87
N LYS A 9 -14.87 7.68 30.84
CA LYS A 9 -14.58 7.80 32.27
C LYS A 9 -13.83 6.61 32.87
N SER A 10 -13.73 5.48 32.17
CA SER A 10 -12.98 4.31 32.64
C SER A 10 -11.44 4.48 32.52
N ASN A 11 -10.95 5.52 31.88
CA ASN A 11 -9.51 5.77 31.68
C ASN A 11 -9.16 7.22 32.06
N LYS A 12 -8.96 7.47 33.35
CA LYS A 12 -8.55 8.77 33.89
C LYS A 12 -7.07 9.00 33.65
N ARG A 13 -6.69 10.11 33.02
CA ARG A 13 -5.30 10.51 32.81
C ARG A 13 -4.66 11.08 34.07
N LYS A 14 -3.33 11.20 34.08
CA LYS A 14 -2.58 11.75 35.25
C LYS A 14 -2.94 13.19 35.57
N ASP A 15 -3.38 13.96 34.60
CA ASP A 15 -3.83 15.36 34.73
C ASP A 15 -5.29 15.48 35.20
N GLY A 16 -5.93 14.37 35.53
CA GLY A 16 -7.32 14.33 35.95
C GLY A 16 -8.34 14.36 34.82
N SER A 17 -7.91 14.52 33.57
CA SER A 17 -8.78 14.52 32.39
C SER A 17 -9.15 13.11 31.93
N TYR A 18 -10.20 13.03 31.12
CA TYR A 18 -10.66 11.79 30.49
C TYR A 18 -10.56 11.92 28.97
N PRO A 19 -10.20 10.85 28.24
CA PRO A 19 -10.19 10.88 26.79
C PRO A 19 -11.60 11.02 26.22
N VAL A 20 -11.72 11.82 25.17
CA VAL A 20 -12.95 11.92 24.37
C VAL A 20 -12.88 10.86 23.28
N CYS A 21 -13.86 9.97 23.24
CA CYS A 21 -13.91 8.84 22.32
C CYS A 21 -15.18 8.87 21.46
N LEU A 22 -15.06 8.39 20.23
CA LEU A 22 -16.23 8.01 19.43
C LEU A 22 -16.66 6.60 19.84
N ARG A 23 -17.82 6.50 20.47
CA ARG A 23 -18.47 5.22 20.81
C ARG A 23 -19.25 4.72 19.61
N VAL A 24 -18.92 3.53 19.11
CA VAL A 24 -19.57 2.87 17.98
C VAL A 24 -20.10 1.52 18.41
N SER A 25 -21.38 1.23 18.13
CA SER A 25 -21.96 -0.08 18.37
C SER A 25 -22.62 -0.65 17.12
N LYS A 26 -22.43 -1.94 16.86
CA LYS A 26 -23.06 -2.69 15.76
C LYS A 26 -23.26 -4.15 16.15
N LYS A 27 -24.47 -4.70 15.94
CA LYS A 27 -24.82 -6.11 16.22
C LYS A 27 -24.41 -6.54 17.66
N GLY A 28 -24.71 -5.71 18.66
CA GLY A 28 -24.38 -5.99 20.08
C GLY A 28 -22.92 -5.77 20.48
N LYS A 29 -22.01 -5.61 19.54
CA LYS A 29 -20.60 -5.31 19.81
C LYS A 29 -20.36 -3.81 19.93
N LEU A 30 -19.43 -3.41 20.81
CA LEU A 30 -19.11 -2.03 21.13
C LEU A 30 -17.63 -1.76 20.94
N LYS A 31 -17.29 -0.56 20.43
CA LYS A 31 -15.92 -0.08 20.29
C LYS A 31 -15.82 1.40 20.62
N TYR A 32 -14.72 1.78 21.29
CA TYR A 32 -14.36 3.17 21.56
C TYR A 32 -13.13 3.53 20.73
N ILE A 33 -13.21 4.62 19.97
CA ILE A 33 -12.14 5.14 19.14
C ILE A 33 -11.67 6.46 19.75
N ASP A 34 -10.41 6.54 20.20
CA ASP A 34 -9.83 7.73 20.80
C ASP A 34 -9.69 8.85 19.75
N LEU A 35 -10.30 10.00 20.01
CA LEU A 35 -10.25 11.19 19.13
C LEU A 35 -9.02 12.08 19.38
N LYS A 36 -8.12 11.65 20.26
CA LYS A 36 -6.92 12.41 20.67
C LYS A 36 -7.25 13.75 21.35
N LEU A 37 -8.45 13.86 21.88
CA LEU A 37 -8.90 14.95 22.72
C LEU A 37 -9.10 14.47 24.14
N SER A 38 -9.01 15.38 25.10
CA SER A 38 -9.32 15.10 26.50
C SER A 38 -10.08 16.24 27.11
N SER A 39 -10.88 15.95 28.14
CA SER A 39 -11.69 16.92 28.84
C SER A 39 -11.73 16.60 30.34
N LEU A 40 -11.72 17.63 31.15
CA LEU A 40 -12.18 17.50 32.56
C LEU A 40 -13.69 17.28 32.56
N GLU A 41 -14.20 16.58 33.55
CA GLU A 41 -15.64 16.29 33.67
C GLU A 41 -16.49 17.57 33.69
N GLY A 42 -16.02 18.62 34.37
CA GLY A 42 -16.67 19.92 34.42
C GLY A 42 -16.74 20.66 33.09
N GLN A 43 -15.86 20.35 32.14
CA GLN A 43 -15.78 21.01 30.83
C GLN A 43 -16.66 20.32 29.75
N TRP A 44 -17.17 19.12 30.03
CA TRP A 44 -17.95 18.33 29.09
C TRP A 44 -19.45 18.44 29.38
N ASN A 45 -20.25 18.53 28.32
CA ASN A 45 -21.70 18.43 28.37
C ASN A 45 -22.12 17.06 27.79
N GLU A 46 -22.69 16.22 28.66
CA GLU A 46 -23.11 14.84 28.32
C GLU A 46 -24.31 14.82 27.36
N ASP A 47 -25.22 15.81 27.44
CA ASP A 47 -26.43 15.85 26.63
C ASP A 47 -26.11 16.21 25.19
N THR A 48 -25.28 17.24 24.98
CA THR A 48 -24.87 17.67 23.66
C THR A 48 -23.68 16.90 23.11
N CYS A 49 -22.96 16.14 23.93
CA CYS A 49 -21.72 15.45 23.59
C CYS A 49 -20.65 16.41 23.03
N ARG A 50 -20.52 17.59 23.66
CA ARG A 50 -19.64 18.68 23.29
C ARG A 50 -18.95 19.30 24.52
N PHE A 51 -17.89 20.06 24.27
CA PHE A 51 -17.34 20.93 25.31
C PHE A 51 -18.33 22.06 25.62
N LYS A 52 -18.45 22.42 26.89
CA LYS A 52 -19.32 23.52 27.34
C LYS A 52 -18.87 24.83 26.70
N ASN A 53 -19.83 25.62 26.21
CA ASN A 53 -19.61 26.91 25.58
C ASN A 53 -19.31 28.01 26.59
N ASP A 54 -18.25 27.84 27.38
CA ASP A 54 -17.81 28.80 28.36
C ASP A 54 -16.27 28.95 28.31
N LYS A 55 -15.81 30.13 27.88
CA LYS A 55 -14.37 30.44 27.78
C LYS A 55 -13.66 30.43 29.13
N ARG A 56 -14.38 30.65 30.22
CA ARG A 56 -13.82 30.61 31.59
C ARG A 56 -13.51 29.18 32.02
N VAL A 57 -14.29 28.22 31.53
CA VAL A 57 -14.15 26.79 31.82
C VAL A 57 -13.18 26.11 30.88
N ASN A 58 -13.23 26.46 29.58
CA ASN A 58 -12.33 25.96 28.56
C ASN A 58 -12.11 27.04 27.48
N PRO A 59 -10.96 27.74 27.46
CA PRO A 59 -10.67 28.77 26.48
C PRO A 59 -10.74 28.33 25.02
N ASN A 60 -10.48 27.04 24.76
CA ASN A 60 -10.39 26.43 23.42
C ASN A 60 -11.64 25.64 23.01
N TYR A 61 -12.78 25.81 23.69
CA TYR A 61 -13.98 25.00 23.43
C TYR A 61 -14.47 25.13 21.97
N GLU A 62 -14.35 26.28 21.35
CA GLU A 62 -14.77 26.50 19.95
C GLU A 62 -13.94 25.63 18.99
N LEU A 63 -12.62 25.61 19.17
CA LEU A 63 -11.71 24.78 18.38
C LEU A 63 -12.03 23.30 18.56
N TYR A 64 -12.19 22.86 19.81
CA TYR A 64 -12.47 21.47 20.12
C TYR A 64 -13.84 21.02 19.59
N ASN A 65 -14.86 21.86 19.73
CA ASN A 65 -16.19 21.58 19.17
C ASN A 65 -16.17 21.57 17.62
N GLY A 66 -15.37 22.42 16.98
CA GLY A 66 -15.12 22.38 15.55
C GLY A 66 -14.48 21.05 15.10
N LEU A 67 -13.46 20.57 15.84
CA LEU A 67 -12.85 19.26 15.60
C LEU A 67 -13.86 18.12 15.78
N LEU A 68 -14.69 18.17 16.81
CA LEU A 68 -15.73 17.17 17.05
C LEU A 68 -16.77 17.13 15.91
N SER A 69 -17.16 18.30 15.37
CA SER A 69 -18.03 18.37 14.20
C SER A 69 -17.37 17.77 12.96
N HIS A 70 -16.09 18.06 12.73
CA HIS A 70 -15.33 17.44 11.64
C HIS A 70 -15.28 15.90 11.76
N TYR A 71 -15.07 15.37 12.98
CA TYR A 71 -15.13 13.91 13.21
C TYR A 71 -16.54 13.34 12.96
N GLU A 72 -17.59 14.12 13.24
CA GLU A 72 -18.96 13.72 12.95
C GLU A 72 -19.25 13.63 11.45
N ASP A 73 -18.80 14.61 10.67
CA ASP A 73 -18.91 14.62 9.22
C ASP A 73 -18.13 13.46 8.61
N ARG A 74 -16.90 13.22 9.09
CA ARG A 74 -16.09 12.09 8.65
C ARG A 74 -16.78 10.75 8.93
N LYS A 75 -17.33 10.58 10.12
CA LYS A 75 -18.14 9.41 10.49
C LYS A 75 -19.29 9.20 9.50
N ASN A 76 -20.04 10.27 9.20
CA ASN A 76 -21.20 10.21 8.33
C ASN A 76 -20.79 9.87 6.88
N THR A 77 -19.68 10.42 6.40
CA THR A 77 -19.13 10.12 5.06
C THR A 77 -18.74 8.64 4.92
N ILE A 78 -18.06 8.08 5.93
CA ILE A 78 -17.67 6.66 5.92
C ILE A 78 -18.90 5.75 5.91
N LEU A 79 -19.92 6.10 6.68
CA LEU A 79 -21.16 5.32 6.72
C LEU A 79 -21.94 5.38 5.41
N ARG A 80 -21.97 6.56 4.78
CA ARG A 80 -22.60 6.72 3.46
C ARG A 80 -21.88 5.84 2.44
N LYS A 81 -20.54 5.86 2.42
CA LYS A 81 -19.74 4.97 1.57
C LYS A 81 -20.10 3.51 1.75
N PHE A 82 -20.16 3.00 2.99
CA PHE A 82 -20.54 1.60 3.25
C PHE A 82 -21.97 1.26 2.83
N LEU A 83 -22.90 2.22 2.91
CA LEU A 83 -24.27 2.04 2.45
C LEU A 83 -24.35 1.99 0.92
N GLU A 84 -23.65 2.89 0.23
CA GLU A 84 -23.60 2.94 -1.24
C GLU A 84 -22.96 1.67 -1.82
N GLU A 85 -21.88 1.20 -1.21
CA GLU A 85 -21.18 -0.03 -1.59
C GLU A 85 -21.91 -1.31 -1.13
N ARG A 86 -23.01 -1.20 -0.38
CA ARG A 86 -23.80 -2.31 0.21
C ARG A 86 -22.94 -3.29 1.02
N VAL A 87 -21.90 -2.79 1.67
CA VAL A 87 -20.96 -3.61 2.47
C VAL A 87 -21.49 -3.79 3.90
N ASP A 88 -21.60 -5.03 4.36
CA ASP A 88 -21.81 -5.33 5.78
C ASP A 88 -20.48 -5.20 6.55
N TRP A 89 -20.11 -3.95 6.86
CA TRP A 89 -18.85 -3.60 7.49
C TRP A 89 -18.74 -4.07 8.96
N THR A 90 -17.51 -4.28 9.41
CA THR A 90 -17.17 -4.61 10.80
C THR A 90 -16.72 -3.36 11.57
N LEU A 91 -16.73 -3.43 12.93
CA LEU A 91 -16.23 -2.33 13.77
C LEU A 91 -14.75 -2.02 13.51
N ASN A 92 -13.94 -3.03 13.15
CA ASN A 92 -12.53 -2.84 12.81
C ASN A 92 -12.36 -2.13 11.46
N GLN A 93 -13.18 -2.46 10.46
CA GLN A 93 -13.19 -1.76 9.18
C GLN A 93 -13.58 -0.29 9.35
N PHE A 94 -14.63 -0.03 10.15
CA PHE A 94 -15.04 1.33 10.45
C PHE A 94 -13.93 2.12 11.16
N GLU A 95 -13.27 1.54 12.16
CA GLU A 95 -12.15 2.17 12.86
C GLU A 95 -10.99 2.48 11.91
N SER A 96 -10.60 1.53 11.07
CA SER A 96 -9.53 1.70 10.09
C SER A 96 -9.81 2.84 9.12
N GLU A 97 -11.03 2.93 8.59
CA GLU A 97 -11.45 4.03 7.73
C GLU A 97 -11.55 5.36 8.50
N PHE A 98 -12.06 5.32 9.73
CA PHE A 98 -12.25 6.52 10.55
C PHE A 98 -10.93 7.14 11.00
N LEU A 99 -9.98 6.34 11.44
CA LEU A 99 -8.65 6.82 11.84
C LEU A 99 -7.78 7.19 10.62
N GLY A 100 -8.23 6.87 9.40
CA GLY A 100 -7.39 6.95 8.22
C GLY A 100 -6.22 5.97 8.32
N MET A 101 -6.33 5.06 9.25
CA MET A 101 -5.55 3.85 9.33
C MET A 101 -6.15 2.84 8.33
N SER A 102 -5.94 3.03 7.02
CA SER A 102 -5.39 1.86 6.36
C SER A 102 -4.24 1.45 7.29
N ARG A 103 -4.22 0.22 7.81
CA ARG A 103 -3.02 -0.30 8.44
C ARG A 103 -1.92 0.06 7.47
N GLN A 104 -1.09 1.07 7.81
CA GLN A 104 -0.01 1.46 6.93
C GLN A 104 1.00 0.33 7.04
N GLY A 105 0.73 -0.71 6.28
CA GLY A 105 1.60 -1.85 6.22
C GLY A 105 2.97 -1.34 5.79
N LYS A 106 4.01 -1.75 6.48
CA LYS A 106 5.37 -1.50 6.04
C LYS A 106 5.54 -2.14 4.66
N VAL A 107 6.06 -1.39 3.73
CA VAL A 107 6.23 -1.82 2.33
C VAL A 107 7.03 -3.11 2.25
N TYR A 108 8.15 -3.18 2.99
CA TYR A 108 9.03 -4.34 3.01
C TYR A 108 8.33 -5.61 3.52
N ASP A 109 7.64 -5.52 4.65
CA ASP A 109 6.97 -6.65 5.28
C ASP A 109 5.83 -7.17 4.39
N TYR A 110 5.11 -6.25 3.73
CA TYR A 110 4.07 -6.60 2.77
C TYR A 110 4.63 -7.32 1.55
N PHE A 111 5.73 -6.82 0.96
CA PHE A 111 6.40 -7.49 -0.16
C PHE A 111 6.86 -8.90 0.21
N MET A 112 7.49 -9.06 1.37
CA MET A 112 7.95 -10.38 1.85
C MET A 112 6.80 -11.35 2.02
N ARG A 113 5.70 -10.92 2.63
CA ARG A 113 4.47 -11.71 2.76
C ARG A 113 3.92 -12.15 1.39
N GLN A 114 3.93 -11.26 0.40
CA GLN A 114 3.51 -11.61 -0.97
C GLN A 114 4.46 -12.63 -1.62
N VAL A 115 5.76 -12.50 -1.41
CA VAL A 115 6.76 -13.47 -1.88
C VAL A 115 6.52 -14.86 -1.29
N GLU A 116 6.28 -14.93 0.03
CA GLU A 116 5.99 -16.18 0.72
C GLU A 116 4.70 -16.83 0.21
N ASN A 117 3.63 -16.04 0.02
CA ASN A 117 2.38 -16.50 -0.54
C ASN A 117 2.56 -17.07 -1.97
N LEU A 118 3.35 -16.40 -2.81
CA LEU A 118 3.64 -16.86 -4.16
C LEU A 118 4.47 -18.17 -4.16
N LYS A 119 5.41 -18.30 -3.23
CA LYS A 119 6.17 -19.55 -3.06
C LYS A 119 5.26 -20.70 -2.60
N ALA A 120 4.41 -20.45 -1.62
CA ALA A 120 3.46 -21.44 -1.10
C ALA A 120 2.49 -21.94 -2.19
N THR A 121 2.08 -21.04 -3.10
CA THR A 121 1.22 -21.38 -4.24
C THR A 121 1.99 -21.87 -5.48
N LYS A 122 3.28 -22.19 -5.35
CA LYS A 122 4.18 -22.69 -6.42
C LYS A 122 4.38 -21.71 -7.60
N HIS A 123 4.03 -20.43 -7.46
CA HIS A 123 4.30 -19.39 -8.45
C HIS A 123 5.74 -18.83 -8.32
N ILE A 124 6.74 -19.72 -8.41
CA ILE A 124 8.15 -19.40 -8.13
C ILE A 124 8.71 -18.31 -9.04
N GLY A 125 8.30 -18.28 -10.32
CA GLY A 125 8.71 -17.23 -11.27
C GLY A 125 8.30 -15.83 -10.78
N ASN A 126 7.04 -15.66 -10.39
CA ASN A 126 6.53 -14.40 -9.86
C ASN A 126 7.16 -14.04 -8.50
N ALA A 127 7.39 -15.01 -7.64
CA ALA A 127 8.09 -14.78 -6.38
C ALA A 127 9.48 -14.16 -6.60
N LYS A 128 10.26 -14.68 -7.57
CA LYS A 128 11.57 -14.14 -7.96
C LYS A 128 11.47 -12.71 -8.50
N VAL A 129 10.41 -12.37 -9.24
CA VAL A 129 10.15 -11.01 -9.74
C VAL A 129 9.97 -10.03 -8.57
N TYR A 130 9.15 -10.40 -7.59
CA TYR A 130 8.90 -9.59 -6.40
C TYR A 130 10.17 -9.43 -5.55
N GLU A 131 10.93 -10.51 -5.33
CA GLU A 131 12.20 -10.46 -4.59
C GLU A 131 13.24 -9.54 -5.26
N ARG A 132 13.35 -9.61 -6.59
CA ARG A 132 14.25 -8.72 -7.34
C ARG A 132 13.85 -7.28 -7.21
N THR A 133 12.56 -6.98 -7.31
CA THR A 133 12.03 -5.63 -7.15
C THR A 133 12.30 -5.10 -5.74
N LEU A 134 12.07 -5.91 -4.71
CA LEU A 134 12.36 -5.53 -3.33
C LEU A 134 13.86 -5.27 -3.09
N ARG A 135 14.74 -6.08 -3.70
CA ARG A 135 16.20 -5.83 -3.65
C ARG A 135 16.58 -4.52 -4.32
N MET A 136 15.96 -4.18 -5.46
CA MET A 136 16.20 -2.89 -6.13
C MET A 136 15.71 -1.72 -5.27
N LEU A 137 14.55 -1.83 -4.65
CA LEU A 137 14.07 -0.82 -3.70
C LEU A 137 15.04 -0.65 -2.53
N ALA A 138 15.53 -1.75 -1.95
CA ALA A 138 16.49 -1.71 -0.84
C ALA A 138 17.88 -1.15 -1.24
N LYS A 139 18.28 -1.33 -2.50
CA LYS A 139 19.53 -0.76 -3.04
C LYS A 139 19.50 0.77 -3.03
N TYR A 140 18.38 1.37 -3.46
CA TYR A 140 18.26 2.83 -3.59
C TYR A 140 17.59 3.51 -2.39
N ASP A 141 16.95 2.74 -1.53
CA ASP A 141 16.36 3.24 -0.29
C ASP A 141 16.69 2.32 0.89
N PRO A 142 17.80 2.58 1.62
CA PRO A 142 18.18 1.79 2.80
C PRO A 142 17.09 1.75 3.89
N LYS A 143 16.19 2.77 3.91
CA LYS A 143 15.10 2.88 4.89
C LYS A 143 13.81 2.17 4.44
N ILE A 144 13.82 1.44 3.33
CA ILE A 144 12.61 0.77 2.80
C ILE A 144 11.93 -0.17 3.81
N LYS A 145 12.70 -0.75 4.74
CA LYS A 145 12.18 -1.60 5.82
C LYS A 145 11.28 -0.87 6.82
N GLU A 146 11.46 0.44 6.94
CA GLU A 146 10.70 1.29 7.85
C GLU A 146 9.56 2.02 7.15
N ARG A 147 9.64 2.16 5.82
CA ARG A 147 8.68 2.91 5.04
C ARG A 147 7.30 2.27 5.02
N VAL A 148 6.31 3.15 5.08
CA VAL A 148 4.89 2.82 4.88
C VAL A 148 4.44 3.20 3.47
N PHE A 149 3.36 2.59 2.97
CA PHE A 149 2.87 2.83 1.60
C PHE A 149 2.54 4.28 1.29
N SER A 150 2.13 5.08 2.27
CA SER A 150 1.83 6.50 2.07
C SER A 150 3.05 7.37 1.75
N GLU A 151 4.26 6.87 2.04
CA GLU A 151 5.53 7.55 1.72
C GLU A 151 6.02 7.25 0.30
N LEU A 152 5.43 6.24 -0.37
CA LEU A 152 5.72 5.92 -1.77
C LEU A 152 4.87 6.80 -2.70
N ASP A 153 5.01 8.10 -2.57
CA ASP A 153 4.34 9.10 -3.38
C ASP A 153 4.99 9.27 -4.77
N ILE A 154 4.47 10.18 -5.58
CA ILE A 154 5.00 10.47 -6.92
C ILE A 154 6.46 10.95 -6.86
N LYS A 155 6.85 11.70 -5.82
CA LYS A 155 8.23 12.19 -5.66
C LYS A 155 9.17 11.04 -5.38
N TYR A 156 8.75 10.08 -4.56
CA TYR A 156 9.51 8.86 -4.30
C TYR A 156 9.72 8.05 -5.59
N ILE A 157 8.67 7.83 -6.37
CA ILE A 157 8.76 7.07 -7.63
C ILE A 157 9.67 7.75 -8.63
N ASN A 158 9.56 9.07 -8.78
CA ASN A 158 10.45 9.84 -9.67
C ASN A 158 11.92 9.72 -9.25
N ARG A 159 12.21 9.83 -7.94
CA ARG A 159 13.57 9.65 -7.41
C ARG A 159 14.07 8.22 -7.67
N PHE A 160 13.26 7.21 -7.37
CA PHE A 160 13.63 5.81 -7.60
C PHE A 160 13.92 5.53 -9.08
N ASN A 161 13.11 6.07 -9.99
CA ASN A 161 13.34 5.98 -11.44
C ASN A 161 14.67 6.66 -11.84
N LEU A 162 14.92 7.87 -11.33
CA LEU A 162 16.15 8.62 -11.63
C LEU A 162 17.41 7.90 -11.14
N GLU A 163 17.39 7.33 -9.93
CA GLU A 163 18.54 6.57 -9.40
C GLU A 163 18.82 5.31 -10.23
N MET A 164 17.79 4.59 -10.68
CA MET A 164 17.97 3.47 -11.59
C MET A 164 18.57 3.91 -12.96
N GLU A 165 18.16 5.08 -13.45
CA GLU A 165 18.68 5.64 -14.71
C GLU A 165 20.14 6.03 -14.59
N LYS A 166 20.54 6.70 -13.53
CA LYS A 166 21.94 7.03 -13.24
C LYS A 166 22.84 5.80 -13.18
N ASP A 167 22.33 4.68 -12.66
CA ASP A 167 23.03 3.40 -12.63
C ASP A 167 23.01 2.65 -13.98
N GLY A 168 22.55 3.29 -15.07
CA GLY A 168 22.55 2.73 -16.40
C GLY A 168 21.44 1.71 -16.68
N CYS A 169 20.40 1.63 -15.85
CA CYS A 169 19.24 0.78 -16.15
C CYS A 169 18.46 1.31 -17.33
N CYS A 170 18.31 0.50 -18.40
CA CYS A 170 17.49 0.85 -19.56
C CYS A 170 16.00 1.00 -19.17
N GLY A 171 15.24 1.73 -20.00
CA GLY A 171 13.84 2.05 -19.75
C GLY A 171 12.98 0.80 -19.54
N ASN A 172 13.18 -0.25 -20.34
CA ASN A 172 12.46 -1.51 -20.18
C ASN A 172 12.72 -2.19 -18.84
N THR A 173 13.93 -2.11 -18.29
CA THR A 173 14.28 -2.62 -16.95
C THR A 173 13.60 -1.80 -15.86
N ARG A 174 13.63 -0.46 -15.98
CA ARG A 174 12.94 0.45 -15.06
C ARG A 174 11.41 0.21 -15.08
N LYS A 175 10.85 0.07 -16.27
CA LYS A 175 9.45 -0.29 -16.51
C LYS A 175 9.07 -1.59 -15.81
N TYR A 176 9.92 -2.62 -15.87
CA TYR A 176 9.69 -3.91 -15.21
C TYR A 176 9.56 -3.76 -13.69
N TYR A 177 10.48 -3.06 -13.02
CA TYR A 177 10.42 -2.85 -11.56
C TYR A 177 9.23 -1.99 -11.15
N LEU A 178 8.94 -0.92 -11.89
CA LEU A 178 7.82 -0.03 -11.60
C LEU A 178 6.46 -0.69 -11.85
N LYS A 179 6.33 -1.56 -12.86
CA LYS A 179 5.12 -2.39 -13.05
C LYS A 179 4.88 -3.31 -11.87
N THR A 180 5.94 -3.94 -11.36
CA THR A 180 5.84 -4.83 -10.19
C THR A 180 5.45 -4.05 -8.95
N LEU A 181 6.07 -2.89 -8.68
CA LEU A 181 5.72 -2.03 -7.57
C LEU A 181 4.27 -1.56 -7.65
N ARG A 182 3.80 -1.16 -8.84
CA ARG A 182 2.40 -0.80 -9.09
C ARG A 182 1.45 -1.96 -8.77
N ALA A 183 1.78 -3.18 -9.17
CA ALA A 183 0.96 -4.36 -8.89
C ALA A 183 0.84 -4.63 -7.38
N VAL A 184 1.95 -4.48 -6.65
CA VAL A 184 1.98 -4.62 -5.19
C VAL A 184 1.15 -3.53 -4.51
N MET A 185 1.29 -2.27 -4.93
CA MET A 185 0.49 -1.17 -4.37
C MET A 185 -1.02 -1.35 -4.64
N ASN A 186 -1.40 -1.75 -5.85
CA ASN A 186 -2.80 -2.04 -6.17
C ASN A 186 -3.38 -3.15 -5.30
N ARG A 187 -2.59 -4.20 -5.04
CA ARG A 187 -2.99 -5.28 -4.13
C ARG A 187 -3.10 -4.77 -2.69
N ALA A 188 -2.13 -4.01 -2.21
CA ALA A 188 -2.15 -3.42 -0.87
C ALA A 188 -3.37 -2.50 -0.67
N ILE A 189 -3.77 -1.74 -1.69
CA ILE A 189 -4.99 -0.91 -1.64
C ILE A 189 -6.24 -1.79 -1.52
N LYS A 190 -6.35 -2.87 -2.31
CA LYS A 190 -7.48 -3.83 -2.23
C LYS A 190 -7.55 -4.53 -0.87
N GLU A 191 -6.41 -4.80 -0.25
CA GLU A 191 -6.30 -5.43 1.07
C GLU A 191 -6.37 -4.40 2.23
N HIS A 192 -6.63 -3.11 1.94
CA HIS A 192 -6.71 -2.00 2.90
C HIS A 192 -5.40 -1.75 3.70
N GLU A 193 -4.26 -2.18 3.18
CA GLU A 193 -2.92 -1.92 3.73
C GLU A 193 -2.31 -0.61 3.21
N ALA A 194 -2.85 -0.07 2.11
CA ALA A 194 -2.46 1.20 1.51
C ALA A 194 -3.67 2.09 1.18
N SER A 195 -3.45 3.40 1.11
CA SER A 195 -4.49 4.36 0.75
C SER A 195 -4.43 4.68 -0.75
N SER A 196 -5.60 4.74 -1.40
CA SER A 196 -5.70 5.21 -2.79
C SER A 196 -5.39 6.70 -2.94
N LYS A 197 -5.46 7.49 -1.86
CA LYS A 197 -5.21 8.95 -1.89
C LYS A 197 -3.75 9.30 -2.22
N THR A 198 -2.81 8.45 -1.87
CA THR A 198 -1.37 8.62 -2.09
C THR A 198 -0.85 7.78 -3.25
N TYR A 199 -1.76 7.27 -4.10
CA TYR A 199 -1.39 6.41 -5.22
C TYR A 199 -0.57 7.17 -6.27
N PRO A 200 0.68 6.75 -6.56
CA PRO A 200 1.61 7.54 -7.34
C PRO A 200 1.57 7.27 -8.85
N PHE A 201 0.78 6.31 -9.33
CA PHE A 201 0.76 5.89 -10.73
C PHE A 201 -0.51 6.34 -11.47
N GLY A 202 -0.44 6.43 -12.81
CA GLY A 202 -1.59 6.73 -13.68
C GLY A 202 -1.57 8.15 -14.22
N LYS A 203 -2.70 8.60 -14.80
CA LYS A 203 -2.81 9.90 -15.49
C LYS A 203 -2.42 11.13 -14.65
N ASN A 204 -2.65 11.07 -13.34
CA ASN A 204 -2.30 12.14 -12.40
C ASN A 204 -1.02 11.81 -11.60
N GLY A 205 -0.24 10.83 -12.04
CA GLY A 205 0.95 10.33 -11.37
C GLY A 205 2.04 9.95 -12.36
N PHE A 206 2.88 8.98 -11.97
CA PHE A 206 3.95 8.48 -12.83
C PHE A 206 3.39 7.55 -13.93
N GLU A 207 3.65 7.90 -15.18
CA GLU A 207 3.26 7.10 -16.35
C GLU A 207 4.35 6.11 -16.72
N ILE A 208 4.17 4.83 -16.38
CA ILE A 208 5.15 3.77 -16.66
C ILE A 208 5.33 3.52 -18.17
N GLY A 209 4.32 3.88 -18.97
CA GLY A 209 4.34 3.67 -20.43
C GLY A 209 5.46 4.43 -21.13
N CYS A 210 5.81 5.62 -20.63
CA CYS A 210 6.87 6.46 -21.21
C CYS A 210 8.28 5.84 -21.15
N LEU A 211 8.47 4.79 -20.36
CA LEU A 211 9.75 4.07 -20.24
C LEU A 211 9.93 2.96 -21.28
N GLU A 212 8.99 2.78 -22.19
CA GLU A 212 9.08 1.75 -23.20
C GLU A 212 10.12 2.10 -24.26
N GLU A 213 11.09 1.23 -24.42
CA GLU A 213 12.14 1.33 -25.43
C GLU A 213 12.00 0.16 -26.40
N GLU A 214 12.12 0.45 -27.68
CA GLU A 214 12.19 -0.60 -28.68
C GLU A 214 13.47 -1.41 -28.49
N THR A 215 13.33 -2.72 -28.51
CA THR A 215 14.48 -3.64 -28.42
C THR A 215 14.70 -4.28 -29.78
N GLU A 216 15.95 -4.25 -30.23
CA GLU A 216 16.33 -5.03 -31.41
C GLU A 216 16.06 -6.51 -31.16
N LYS A 217 15.27 -7.08 -32.05
CA LYS A 217 15.04 -8.54 -32.05
C LYS A 217 16.30 -9.22 -32.59
N ARG A 218 17.03 -9.87 -31.71
CA ARG A 218 18.18 -10.69 -32.08
C ARG A 218 17.67 -12.03 -32.60
N TYR A 219 18.03 -12.35 -33.81
CA TYR A 219 17.76 -13.64 -34.43
C TYR A 219 19.04 -14.19 -35.08
N LEU A 220 19.18 -15.51 -35.08
CA LEU A 220 20.28 -16.15 -35.74
C LEU A 220 20.09 -16.07 -37.29
N GLN A 221 21.13 -15.69 -38.00
CA GLN A 221 21.12 -15.74 -39.43
C GLN A 221 21.17 -17.22 -39.89
N PRO A 222 20.68 -17.53 -41.11
CA PRO A 222 20.76 -18.91 -41.65
C PRO A 222 22.16 -19.54 -41.56
N LYS A 223 23.20 -18.73 -41.81
CA LYS A 223 24.61 -19.15 -41.67
C LYS A 223 24.98 -19.57 -40.24
N ASP A 224 24.48 -18.83 -39.24
CA ASP A 224 24.75 -19.12 -37.83
C ASP A 224 24.03 -20.42 -37.38
N LEU A 225 22.84 -20.66 -37.96
CA LEU A 225 22.11 -21.91 -37.76
C LEU A 225 22.84 -23.13 -38.33
N GLU A 226 23.41 -22.98 -39.52
CA GLU A 226 24.24 -24.06 -40.13
C GLU A 226 25.50 -24.30 -39.32
N LEU A 227 26.18 -23.27 -38.88
CA LEU A 227 27.32 -23.39 -37.96
C LEU A 227 26.91 -24.13 -36.66
N LEU A 228 25.80 -23.73 -36.05
CA LEU A 228 25.30 -24.39 -34.83
C LEU A 228 24.97 -25.86 -35.10
N LYS A 229 24.38 -26.19 -36.27
CA LYS A 229 24.07 -27.56 -36.67
C LYS A 229 25.32 -28.44 -36.80
N ASN A 230 26.40 -27.86 -37.37
CA ASN A 230 27.62 -28.57 -37.69
C ASN A 230 28.70 -28.50 -36.61
N SER A 231 28.40 -27.93 -35.45
CA SER A 231 29.35 -27.76 -34.35
C SER A 231 28.91 -28.54 -33.10
N PRO A 232 29.04 -29.87 -33.08
CA PRO A 232 28.72 -30.67 -31.91
C PRO A 232 29.62 -30.28 -30.75
N GLN A 233 29.06 -30.30 -29.55
CA GLN A 233 29.73 -29.88 -28.33
C GLN A 233 30.21 -31.09 -27.53
N THR A 234 31.45 -31.00 -27.02
CA THR A 234 32.01 -32.03 -26.12
C THR A 234 31.37 -32.01 -24.73
N ASN A 235 30.89 -30.83 -24.30
CA ASN A 235 30.19 -30.71 -23.03
C ASN A 235 28.72 -31.16 -23.17
N PHE A 236 28.33 -32.17 -22.41
CA PHE A 236 26.99 -32.76 -22.45
C PHE A 236 25.86 -31.74 -22.26
N VAL A 237 26.03 -30.76 -21.37
CA VAL A 237 25.01 -29.73 -21.12
C VAL A 237 24.84 -28.81 -22.32
N LEU A 238 25.95 -28.39 -22.95
CA LEU A 238 25.95 -27.55 -24.15
C LEU A 238 25.40 -28.29 -25.36
N GLU A 239 25.78 -29.56 -25.52
CA GLU A 239 25.26 -30.41 -26.60
C GLU A 239 23.76 -30.62 -26.49
N ARG A 240 23.27 -30.88 -25.29
CA ARG A 240 21.83 -31.01 -25.02
C ARG A 240 21.09 -29.70 -25.31
N ALA A 241 21.66 -28.56 -24.92
CA ALA A 241 21.07 -27.23 -25.22
C ALA A 241 21.01 -27.00 -26.73
N ARG A 242 22.09 -27.31 -27.45
CA ARG A 242 22.18 -27.22 -28.92
C ARG A 242 21.10 -28.07 -29.59
N MET A 243 20.98 -29.33 -29.20
CA MET A 243 19.98 -30.25 -29.74
C MET A 243 18.55 -29.79 -29.48
N LEU A 244 18.26 -29.33 -28.28
CA LEU A 244 16.94 -28.80 -27.93
C LEU A 244 16.60 -27.54 -28.72
N PHE A 245 17.58 -26.65 -28.91
CA PHE A 245 17.40 -25.45 -29.71
C PHE A 245 17.10 -25.80 -31.20
N LEU A 246 17.88 -26.67 -31.80
CA LEU A 246 17.67 -27.11 -33.18
C LEU A 246 16.34 -27.83 -33.35
N PHE A 247 15.99 -28.69 -32.40
CA PHE A 247 14.69 -29.38 -32.40
C PHE A 247 13.54 -28.37 -32.34
N SER A 248 13.60 -27.41 -31.40
CA SER A 248 12.59 -26.34 -31.30
C SER A 248 12.49 -25.54 -32.58
N TYR A 249 13.62 -25.15 -33.15
CA TYR A 249 13.66 -24.39 -34.42
C TYR A 249 12.98 -25.13 -35.59
N TYR A 250 13.29 -26.41 -35.77
CA TYR A 250 12.73 -27.20 -36.89
C TYR A 250 11.28 -27.67 -36.63
N CYS A 251 10.84 -27.73 -35.38
CA CYS A 251 9.46 -28.10 -34.99
C CYS A 251 8.55 -26.87 -34.76
N TYR A 252 9.00 -25.65 -35.17
CA TYR A 252 8.23 -24.41 -34.98
C TYR A 252 7.92 -24.03 -33.52
N GLY A 253 8.83 -24.27 -32.61
CA GLY A 253 8.74 -23.82 -31.20
C GLY A 253 8.43 -24.87 -30.24
#